data_89c4909dcf9d64f7a2ee77e4533db662
#
_entry.id   89c4909dcf9d64f7a2ee77e4533db662
#
_cell.length_a   1.000
_cell.length_b   1.000
_cell.length_c   1.000
_cell.angle_alpha   90.00
_cell.angle_beta   90.00
_cell.angle_gamma   90.00
#
_symmetry.space_group_name_H-M   'P 1'
#
loop_
_entity.id
_entity.type
_entity.pdbx_description
1 polymer ?
#
loop_
_entity_poly.entity_id
_entity_poly.type
_entity_poly.pdbx_seq_one_letter_code
_entity_poly.pdbx_strand_id
1 'polypeptide(L)'
;SLLNDNRYDFLMRPKTRTSTESLPGLMADLVGIGDKKASITVLDLSAVPFDVVPLVAAQIGRLCYEFNFWNPHCREFPLFLICEEAHEYIPREDIPRFREARRSMERISKNGRKYGVGLCVVSQRPHDVSETVLAQCSSFICLRISNPDDQEYVRAMVPDAARGTF
;
A
#
# COMPACT_ATOMS: atom_id res chain seq x y z
N SER A 1 25.20 -14.16 -6.69
CA SER A 1 24.48 -13.45 -7.77
C SER A 1 22.99 -13.69 -7.58
N LEU A 2 22.19 -12.64 -7.56
CA LEU A 2 20.72 -12.69 -7.42
C LEU A 2 20.06 -13.63 -8.48
N LEU A 3 20.69 -13.74 -9.66
CA LEU A 3 20.21 -14.59 -10.76
C LEU A 3 20.24 -16.09 -10.46
N ASN A 4 21.01 -16.52 -9.47
CA ASN A 4 21.16 -17.93 -9.08
C ASN A 4 20.52 -18.25 -7.72
N ASP A 5 19.80 -17.30 -7.16
CA ASP A 5 19.09 -17.48 -5.89
C ASP A 5 17.64 -17.87 -6.16
N ASN A 6 17.27 -19.10 -5.83
CA ASN A 6 15.92 -19.65 -6.08
C ASN A 6 14.79 -18.84 -5.44
N ARG A 7 15.09 -18.02 -4.42
CA ARG A 7 14.12 -17.13 -3.78
C ARG A 7 13.59 -16.07 -4.73
N TYR A 8 14.37 -15.71 -5.77
CA TYR A 8 14.02 -14.68 -6.76
C TYR A 8 13.59 -15.27 -8.11
N ASP A 9 13.46 -16.61 -8.22
CA ASP A 9 13.09 -17.27 -9.48
C ASP A 9 11.73 -16.76 -10.03
N PHE A 10 10.77 -16.50 -9.13
CA PHE A 10 9.47 -15.98 -9.53
C PHE A 10 9.55 -14.60 -10.24
N LEU A 11 10.56 -13.80 -9.90
CA LEU A 11 10.81 -12.49 -10.47
C LEU A 11 11.73 -12.55 -11.70
N MET A 12 12.79 -13.34 -11.61
CA MET A 12 13.84 -13.40 -12.63
C MET A 12 13.53 -14.38 -13.76
N ARG A 13 12.68 -15.39 -13.50
CA ARG A 13 12.26 -16.43 -14.45
C ARG A 13 10.76 -16.69 -14.33
N PRO A 14 9.92 -15.67 -14.58
CA PRO A 14 8.47 -15.84 -14.43
C PRO A 14 7.96 -16.91 -15.41
N LYS A 15 7.11 -17.81 -14.92
CA LYS A 15 6.51 -18.88 -15.72
C LYS A 15 5.23 -18.44 -16.44
N THR A 16 4.61 -17.37 -15.96
CA THR A 16 3.33 -16.85 -16.46
C THR A 16 3.39 -15.34 -16.60
N ARG A 17 2.51 -14.77 -17.44
CA ARG A 17 2.37 -13.31 -17.59
C ARG A 17 3.68 -12.61 -18.00
N THR A 18 4.38 -13.21 -18.97
CA THR A 18 5.71 -12.74 -19.43
C THR A 18 5.64 -11.69 -20.55
N SER A 19 4.44 -11.38 -21.05
CA SER A 19 4.22 -10.40 -22.11
C SER A 19 3.35 -9.22 -21.64
N THR A 20 3.46 -8.10 -22.32
CA THR A 20 2.60 -6.92 -22.10
C THR A 20 1.13 -7.21 -22.36
N GLU A 21 0.81 -8.20 -23.19
CA GLU A 21 -0.56 -8.65 -23.47
C GLU A 21 -1.25 -9.24 -22.24
N SER A 22 -0.49 -9.70 -21.25
CA SER A 22 -1.03 -10.21 -19.98
C SER A 22 -1.41 -9.11 -18.98
N LEU A 23 -1.02 -7.85 -19.22
CA LEU A 23 -1.27 -6.73 -18.29
C LEU A 23 -2.77 -6.45 -18.08
N PRO A 24 -3.64 -6.41 -19.13
CA PRO A 24 -5.08 -6.21 -18.92
C PRO A 24 -5.70 -7.29 -18.00
N GLY A 25 -5.32 -8.55 -18.20
CA GLY A 25 -5.79 -9.66 -17.36
C GLY A 25 -5.29 -9.52 -15.90
N LEU A 26 -4.03 -9.14 -15.70
CA LEU A 26 -3.50 -8.86 -14.36
C LEU A 26 -4.27 -7.73 -13.68
N MET A 27 -4.54 -6.64 -14.41
CA MET A 27 -5.30 -5.52 -13.89
C MET A 27 -6.73 -5.91 -13.55
N ALA A 28 -7.39 -6.69 -14.44
CA ALA A 28 -8.74 -7.18 -14.18
C ALA A 28 -8.81 -8.03 -12.90
N ASP A 29 -7.84 -8.92 -12.69
CA ASP A 29 -7.75 -9.71 -11.47
C ASP A 29 -7.49 -8.83 -10.23
N LEU A 30 -6.55 -7.88 -10.33
CA LEU A 30 -6.19 -6.98 -9.23
C LEU A 30 -7.38 -6.14 -8.76
N VAL A 31 -8.16 -5.59 -9.69
CA VAL A 31 -9.30 -4.73 -9.38
C VAL A 31 -10.63 -5.48 -9.29
N GLY A 32 -10.63 -6.80 -9.42
CA GLY A 32 -11.80 -7.64 -9.22
C GLY A 32 -12.85 -7.61 -10.35
N ILE A 33 -12.49 -7.21 -11.57
CA ILE A 33 -13.39 -7.17 -12.75
C ILE A 33 -13.13 -8.28 -13.76
N GLY A 34 -12.22 -9.22 -13.44
CA GLY A 34 -11.93 -10.39 -14.26
C GLY A 34 -13.10 -11.38 -14.33
N ASP A 35 -12.84 -12.58 -14.83
CA ASP A 35 -13.85 -13.65 -14.97
C ASP A 35 -14.51 -14.00 -13.63
N LYS A 36 -13.75 -13.91 -12.55
CA LYS A 36 -14.24 -14.04 -11.17
C LYS A 36 -14.42 -12.64 -10.59
N LYS A 37 -15.60 -12.06 -10.76
CA LYS A 37 -15.93 -10.78 -10.13
C LYS A 37 -15.80 -10.88 -8.60
N ALA A 38 -14.97 -10.03 -8.03
CA ALA A 38 -14.72 -10.00 -6.59
C ALA A 38 -14.71 -8.56 -6.07
N SER A 39 -15.41 -8.31 -5.00
CA SER A 39 -15.37 -7.00 -4.31
C SER A 39 -14.12 -6.81 -3.48
N ILE A 40 -13.42 -7.88 -3.14
CA ILE A 40 -12.20 -7.88 -2.32
C ILE A 40 -11.17 -8.78 -3.00
N THR A 41 -10.00 -8.23 -3.26
CA THR A 41 -8.82 -8.98 -3.73
C THR A 41 -7.77 -8.98 -2.62
N VAL A 42 -7.32 -10.15 -2.20
CA VAL A 42 -6.27 -10.30 -1.19
C VAL A 42 -4.96 -10.67 -1.89
N LEU A 43 -3.93 -9.89 -1.64
CA LEU A 43 -2.58 -10.13 -2.11
C LEU A 43 -1.73 -10.59 -0.93
N ASP A 44 -1.50 -11.89 -0.84
CA ASP A 44 -0.64 -12.46 0.19
C ASP A 44 0.83 -12.32 -0.22
N LEU A 45 1.58 -11.52 0.52
CA LEU A 45 3.00 -11.26 0.31
C LEU A 45 3.90 -12.05 1.28
N SER A 46 3.36 -12.93 2.09
CA SER A 46 4.12 -13.67 3.12
C SER A 46 5.24 -14.56 2.55
N ALA A 47 5.06 -15.05 1.31
CA ALA A 47 6.07 -15.84 0.61
C ALA A 47 7.06 -14.99 -0.22
N VAL A 48 6.88 -13.67 -0.27
CA VAL A 48 7.75 -12.76 -1.02
C VAL A 48 8.97 -12.40 -0.16
N PRO A 49 10.21 -12.51 -0.70
CA PRO A 49 11.39 -12.07 0.03
C PRO A 49 11.27 -10.63 0.49
N PHE A 50 11.69 -10.34 1.73
CA PHE A 50 11.58 -9.03 2.37
C PHE A 50 12.11 -7.88 1.52
N ASP A 51 13.23 -8.11 0.79
CA ASP A 51 13.82 -7.08 -0.09
C ASP A 51 12.97 -6.76 -1.32
N VAL A 52 12.03 -7.64 -1.69
CA VAL A 52 11.16 -7.51 -2.86
C VAL A 52 9.78 -6.94 -2.49
N VAL A 53 9.33 -7.12 -1.25
CA VAL A 53 8.02 -6.62 -0.78
C VAL A 53 7.82 -5.13 -1.10
N PRO A 54 8.78 -4.22 -0.84
CA PRO A 54 8.62 -2.80 -1.17
C PRO A 54 8.42 -2.55 -2.66
N LEU A 55 9.10 -3.31 -3.51
CA LEU A 55 8.96 -3.20 -4.96
C LEU A 55 7.56 -3.64 -5.42
N VAL A 56 7.07 -4.76 -4.89
CA VAL A 56 5.72 -5.26 -5.19
C VAL A 56 4.67 -4.25 -4.72
N ALA A 57 4.77 -3.75 -3.49
CA ALA A 57 3.88 -2.75 -2.93
C ALA A 57 3.87 -1.46 -3.78
N ALA A 58 5.07 -1.01 -4.23
CA ALA A 58 5.21 0.15 -5.12
C ALA A 58 4.43 -0.03 -6.42
N GLN A 59 4.56 -1.21 -7.07
CA GLN A 59 3.88 -1.50 -8.32
C GLN A 59 2.37 -1.63 -8.14
N ILE A 60 1.91 -2.29 -7.08
CA ILE A 60 0.47 -2.41 -6.77
C ILE A 60 -0.14 -1.02 -6.56
N GLY A 61 0.47 -0.19 -5.72
CA GLY A 61 -0.02 1.17 -5.48
C GLY A 61 -0.04 2.01 -6.76
N ARG A 62 1.01 1.92 -7.58
CA ARG A 62 1.08 2.58 -8.87
C ARG A 62 -0.03 2.11 -9.82
N LEU A 63 -0.20 0.80 -9.98
CA LEU A 63 -1.20 0.23 -10.88
C LEU A 63 -2.62 0.63 -10.44
N CYS A 64 -2.95 0.54 -9.16
CA CYS A 64 -4.25 0.97 -8.64
C CYS A 64 -4.52 2.46 -8.92
N TYR A 65 -3.50 3.31 -8.68
CA TYR A 65 -3.64 4.74 -8.93
C TYR A 65 -3.81 5.03 -10.43
N GLU A 66 -2.94 4.48 -11.29
CA GLU A 66 -2.96 4.75 -12.73
C GLU A 66 -4.19 4.17 -13.41
N PHE A 67 -4.69 3.02 -12.96
CA PHE A 67 -5.95 2.47 -13.45
C PHE A 67 -7.08 3.49 -13.32
N ASN A 68 -7.28 4.05 -12.15
CA ASN A 68 -8.34 5.04 -11.95
C ASN A 68 -7.98 6.43 -12.50
N PHE A 69 -6.70 6.79 -12.56
CA PHE A 69 -6.27 8.04 -13.19
C PHE A 69 -6.69 8.14 -14.66
N TRP A 70 -6.58 7.02 -15.39
CA TRP A 70 -6.96 6.93 -16.81
C TRP A 70 -8.41 6.51 -17.02
N ASN A 71 -9.12 6.10 -15.98
CA ASN A 71 -10.51 5.68 -16.05
C ASN A 71 -11.44 6.91 -16.04
N PRO A 72 -12.18 7.20 -17.14
CA PRO A 72 -13.12 8.31 -17.17
C PRO A 72 -14.27 8.15 -16.15
N HIS A 73 -14.55 6.92 -15.72
CA HIS A 73 -15.58 6.56 -14.73
C HIS A 73 -14.99 6.25 -13.35
N CYS A 74 -13.83 6.81 -13.01
CA CYS A 74 -13.12 6.49 -11.77
C CYS A 74 -13.96 6.68 -10.49
N ARG A 75 -14.92 7.60 -10.47
CA ARG A 75 -15.80 7.84 -9.32
C ARG A 75 -16.89 6.79 -9.16
N GLU A 76 -17.27 6.12 -10.25
CA GLU A 76 -18.22 5.01 -10.26
C GLU A 76 -17.55 3.69 -9.90
N PHE A 77 -16.21 3.64 -9.97
CA PHE A 77 -15.40 2.47 -9.66
C PHE A 77 -14.32 2.82 -8.62
N PRO A 78 -14.73 3.05 -7.36
CA PRO A 78 -13.77 3.37 -6.31
C PRO A 78 -12.91 2.16 -5.95
N LEU A 79 -11.60 2.40 -5.78
CA LEU A 79 -10.63 1.44 -5.28
C LEU A 79 -10.21 1.83 -3.86
N PHE A 80 -10.13 0.87 -2.96
CA PHE A 80 -9.67 1.08 -1.60
C PHE A 80 -8.54 0.11 -1.28
N LEU A 81 -7.33 0.64 -1.18
CA LEU A 81 -6.13 -0.14 -0.91
C LEU A 81 -5.87 -0.20 0.59
N ILE A 82 -5.88 -1.40 1.15
CA ILE A 82 -5.56 -1.67 2.55
C ILE A 82 -4.13 -2.20 2.61
N CYS A 83 -3.28 -1.49 3.33
CA CYS A 83 -1.87 -1.78 3.49
C CYS A 83 -1.61 -2.27 4.92
N GLU A 84 -1.56 -3.59 5.12
CA GLU A 84 -1.22 -4.20 6.40
C GLU A 84 0.30 -4.16 6.64
N GLU A 85 0.69 -4.06 7.90
CA GLU A 85 2.08 -3.92 8.36
C GLU A 85 2.86 -2.87 7.56
N ALA A 86 2.20 -1.73 7.34
CA ALA A 86 2.68 -0.68 6.43
C ALA A 86 4.09 -0.18 6.78
N HIS A 87 4.51 -0.25 8.05
CA HIS A 87 5.86 0.12 8.47
C HIS A 87 6.97 -0.72 7.81
N GLU A 88 6.65 -1.92 7.31
CA GLU A 88 7.62 -2.78 6.63
C GLU A 88 7.99 -2.30 5.22
N TYR A 89 7.14 -1.51 4.55
CA TYR A 89 7.39 -1.07 3.17
C TYR A 89 7.08 0.41 2.89
N ILE A 90 6.45 1.11 3.85
CA ILE A 90 6.27 2.57 3.82
C ILE A 90 6.90 3.21 5.06
N PRO A 91 8.17 2.94 5.37
CA PRO A 91 8.78 3.41 6.61
C PRO A 91 8.94 4.93 6.64
N ARG A 92 9.05 5.47 7.86
CA ARG A 92 9.35 6.89 8.12
C ARG A 92 10.71 7.29 7.56
N GLU A 93 11.71 6.43 7.73
CA GLU A 93 13.06 6.68 7.25
C GLU A 93 13.15 6.68 5.72
N ASP A 94 13.95 7.60 5.16
CA ASP A 94 14.21 7.65 3.73
C ASP A 94 15.31 6.65 3.32
N ILE A 95 14.96 5.37 3.36
CA ILE A 95 15.84 4.29 2.92
C ILE A 95 15.61 4.04 1.43
N PRO A 96 16.67 4.01 0.59
CA PRO A 96 16.53 3.93 -0.87
C PRO A 96 15.63 2.78 -1.38
N ARG A 97 15.69 1.61 -0.75
CA ARG A 97 14.89 0.42 -1.14
C ARG A 97 13.38 0.61 -0.98
N PHE A 98 12.94 1.51 -0.09
CA PHE A 98 11.53 1.77 0.17
C PHE A 98 10.98 3.00 -0.56
N ARG A 99 11.84 3.76 -1.24
CA ARG A 99 11.51 5.06 -1.82
C ARG A 99 10.35 4.99 -2.81
N GLU A 100 10.33 3.98 -3.66
CA GLU A 100 9.27 3.84 -4.67
C GLU A 100 7.94 3.42 -4.03
N ALA A 101 7.93 2.55 -3.01
CA ALA A 101 6.74 2.21 -2.26
C ALA A 101 6.16 3.45 -1.54
N ARG A 102 7.02 4.19 -0.83
CA ARG A 102 6.62 5.46 -0.19
C ARG A 102 6.00 6.42 -1.20
N ARG A 103 6.68 6.69 -2.32
CA ARG A 103 6.19 7.61 -3.36
C ARG A 103 4.83 7.20 -3.91
N SER A 104 4.63 5.90 -4.18
CA SER A 104 3.36 5.38 -4.66
C SER A 104 2.24 5.62 -3.65
N MET A 105 2.46 5.31 -2.38
CA MET A 105 1.47 5.47 -1.33
C MET A 105 1.23 6.94 -0.95
N GLU A 106 2.28 7.76 -0.93
CA GLU A 106 2.16 9.22 -0.75
C GLU A 106 1.38 9.87 -1.90
N ARG A 107 1.53 9.39 -3.13
CA ARG A 107 0.75 9.86 -4.27
C ARG A 107 -0.73 9.54 -4.10
N ILE A 108 -1.06 8.33 -3.64
CA ILE A 108 -2.43 7.92 -3.36
C ILE A 108 -2.99 8.77 -2.21
N SER A 109 -2.27 8.90 -1.09
CA SER A 109 -2.74 9.66 0.07
C SER A 109 -3.04 11.13 -0.26
N LYS A 110 -2.20 11.78 -1.08
CA LYS A 110 -2.34 13.19 -1.47
C LYS A 110 -3.40 13.41 -2.55
N ASN A 111 -3.50 12.52 -3.52
CA ASN A 111 -4.27 12.78 -4.75
C ASN A 111 -5.33 11.71 -5.07
N GLY A 112 -5.30 10.56 -4.40
CA GLY A 112 -6.16 9.41 -4.72
C GLY A 112 -7.64 9.75 -4.70
N ARG A 113 -8.08 10.58 -3.74
CA ARG A 113 -9.49 11.00 -3.62
C ARG A 113 -10.07 11.59 -4.90
N LYS A 114 -9.26 12.30 -5.71
CA LYS A 114 -9.72 12.90 -6.98
C LYS A 114 -10.12 11.84 -7.99
N TYR A 115 -9.48 10.68 -7.91
CA TYR A 115 -9.62 9.57 -8.86
C TYR A 115 -10.32 8.36 -8.25
N GLY A 116 -10.96 8.52 -7.09
CA GLY A 116 -11.68 7.44 -6.43
C GLY A 116 -10.74 6.36 -5.86
N VAL A 117 -9.49 6.70 -5.52
CA VAL A 117 -8.55 5.76 -4.88
C VAL A 117 -8.36 6.18 -3.42
N GLY A 118 -8.77 5.31 -2.50
CA GLY A 118 -8.56 5.46 -1.06
C GLY A 118 -7.39 4.61 -0.57
N LEU A 119 -6.79 5.03 0.54
CA LEU A 119 -5.71 4.31 1.21
C LEU A 119 -6.07 4.11 2.68
N CYS A 120 -5.95 2.87 3.16
CA CYS A 120 -5.96 2.52 4.57
C CYS A 120 -4.61 1.95 4.95
N VAL A 121 -4.03 2.48 5.99
CA VAL A 121 -2.75 2.05 6.55
C VAL A 121 -3.02 1.36 7.87
N VAL A 122 -2.60 0.11 7.99
CA VAL A 122 -2.68 -0.68 9.22
C VAL A 122 -1.25 -0.95 9.69
N SER A 123 -0.96 -0.60 10.94
CA SER A 123 0.36 -0.80 11.51
C SER A 123 0.29 -0.95 13.03
N GLN A 124 1.12 -1.81 13.58
CA GLN A 124 1.37 -1.92 15.02
C GLN A 124 2.41 -0.89 15.49
N ARG A 125 3.11 -0.25 14.55
CA ARG A 125 4.18 0.73 14.80
C ARG A 125 3.90 2.03 14.02
N PRO A 126 2.94 2.84 14.45
CA PRO A 126 2.60 4.07 13.75
C PRO A 126 3.76 5.07 13.68
N HIS A 127 4.65 5.09 14.68
CA HIS A 127 5.85 5.93 14.68
C HIS A 127 6.81 5.59 13.53
N ASP A 128 6.85 4.32 13.10
CA ASP A 128 7.74 3.86 12.03
C ASP A 128 7.15 4.04 10.62
N VAL A 129 5.91 4.51 10.49
CA VAL A 129 5.25 4.75 9.20
C VAL A 129 5.52 6.17 8.69
N SER A 130 5.59 6.35 7.36
CA SER A 130 5.76 7.65 6.72
C SER A 130 4.82 8.72 7.28
N GLU A 131 5.39 9.79 7.84
CA GLU A 131 4.64 10.95 8.35
C GLU A 131 3.79 11.59 7.25
N THR A 132 4.29 11.65 6.02
CA THR A 132 3.56 12.23 4.89
C THR A 132 2.26 11.47 4.63
N VAL A 133 2.28 10.13 4.72
CA VAL A 133 1.09 9.30 4.52
C VAL A 133 0.12 9.50 5.69
N LEU A 134 0.61 9.41 6.92
CA LEU A 134 -0.23 9.54 8.12
C LEU A 134 -0.87 10.93 8.24
N ALA A 135 -0.14 11.99 7.90
CA ALA A 135 -0.67 13.37 7.91
C ALA A 135 -1.82 13.61 6.90
N GLN A 136 -1.97 12.74 5.91
CA GLN A 136 -3.08 12.81 4.94
C GLN A 136 -4.27 11.93 5.35
N CYS A 137 -4.16 11.14 6.40
CA CYS A 137 -5.26 10.34 6.92
C CYS A 137 -6.32 11.26 7.55
N SER A 138 -7.56 11.14 7.08
CA SER A 138 -8.69 11.91 7.60
C SER A 138 -9.34 11.28 8.83
N SER A 139 -9.05 10.01 9.09
CA SER A 139 -9.64 9.23 10.18
C SER A 139 -8.61 8.28 10.76
N PHE A 140 -8.67 8.08 12.07
CA PHE A 140 -7.82 7.15 12.81
C PHE A 140 -8.68 6.21 13.63
N ILE A 141 -8.35 4.93 13.61
CA ILE A 141 -8.90 3.91 14.51
C ILE A 141 -7.73 3.39 15.33
N CYS A 142 -7.69 3.78 16.61
CA CYS A 142 -6.65 3.37 17.52
C CYS A 142 -7.18 2.30 18.45
N LEU A 143 -6.55 1.14 18.43
CA LEU A 143 -6.73 0.08 19.40
C LEU A 143 -5.67 0.22 20.50
N ARG A 144 -5.57 -0.78 21.40
CA ARG A 144 -4.56 -0.76 22.46
C ARG A 144 -3.15 -0.73 21.88
N ILE A 145 -2.38 0.29 22.22
CA ILE A 145 -0.97 0.45 21.91
C ILE A 145 -0.17 0.23 23.18
N SER A 146 0.84 -0.65 23.17
CA SER A 146 1.64 -1.00 24.36
C SER A 146 2.95 -0.21 24.43
N ASN A 147 3.50 0.22 23.28
CA ASN A 147 4.76 0.96 23.22
C ASN A 147 4.53 2.44 23.59
N PRO A 148 5.26 3.02 24.56
CA PRO A 148 5.11 4.40 24.95
C PRO A 148 5.39 5.42 23.83
N ASP A 149 6.39 5.18 22.99
CA ASP A 149 6.77 6.07 21.88
C ASP A 149 5.65 6.14 20.83
N ASP A 150 5.03 5.00 20.51
CA ASP A 150 3.88 4.95 19.62
C ASP A 150 2.64 5.62 20.23
N GLN A 151 2.46 5.50 21.56
CA GLN A 151 1.36 6.19 22.27
C GLN A 151 1.53 7.71 22.19
N GLU A 152 2.74 8.21 22.45
CA GLU A 152 3.05 9.64 22.37
C GLU A 152 2.87 10.17 20.94
N TYR A 153 3.35 9.41 19.96
CA TYR A 153 3.20 9.76 18.56
C TYR A 153 1.74 9.86 18.12
N VAL A 154 0.90 8.87 18.48
CA VAL A 154 -0.53 8.89 18.17
C VAL A 154 -1.23 10.05 18.88
N ARG A 155 -0.90 10.33 20.16
CA ARG A 155 -1.44 11.48 20.87
C ARG A 155 -1.12 12.81 20.19
N ALA A 156 0.08 12.93 19.62
CA ALA A 156 0.49 14.15 18.91
C ALA A 156 -0.30 14.36 17.59
N MET A 157 -0.77 13.28 16.96
CA MET A 157 -1.55 13.35 15.72
C MET A 157 -3.05 13.61 15.93
N VAL A 158 -3.57 13.31 17.12
CA VAL A 158 -5.00 13.46 17.43
C VAL A 158 -5.29 14.90 17.87
N PRO A 159 -6.39 15.53 17.38
CA PRO A 159 -6.80 16.86 17.83
C PRO A 159 -6.90 16.98 19.36
N ASP A 160 -6.58 18.15 19.89
CA ASP A 160 -6.55 18.41 21.35
C ASP A 160 -7.83 17.98 22.08
N ALA A 161 -8.98 18.10 21.44
CA ALA A 161 -10.27 17.71 22.00
C ALA A 161 -10.39 16.19 22.30
N ALA A 162 -9.60 15.36 21.65
CA ALA A 162 -9.62 13.89 21.83
C ALA A 162 -8.44 13.37 22.68
N ARG A 163 -7.46 14.21 22.99
CA ARG A 163 -6.24 13.81 23.75
C ARG A 163 -6.54 13.33 25.18
N GLY A 164 -7.66 13.74 25.76
CA GLY A 164 -8.06 13.34 27.12
C GLY A 164 -8.70 11.93 27.21
N THR A 165 -8.88 11.27 26.06
CA THR A 165 -9.53 9.95 25.99
C THR A 165 -8.51 8.80 25.86
N PHE A 166 -7.21 9.10 25.75
CA PHE A 166 -6.11 8.13 25.61
C PHE A 166 -5.23 8.08 26.87
#